data_d9676c17f462498a17b7f3ec3aeac51f
#
_entry.id   d9676c17f462498a17b7f3ec3aeac51f
#
_cell.length_a   1.000
_cell.length_b   1.000
_cell.length_c   1.000
_cell.angle_alpha   90.00
_cell.angle_beta   90.00
_cell.angle_gamma   90.00
#
_symmetry.space_group_name_H-M   'P 1'
#
loop_
_entity.id
_entity.type
_entity.pdbx_description
1 polymer ?
#
loop_
_entity_poly.entity_id
_entity_poly.type
_entity_poly.pdbx_seq_one_letter_code
_entity_poly.pdbx_strand_id
1 'polypeptide(L)'
;MEHRSCICGPVLSFTLRRREVNETMWQLLTIQPMLLAIKLPGWMTSIGSWVGDKLGQAANAMYEAVLSPMLTWLGGIMFAQGRALLNCGFSIWKSCTQVALNFVQKNPEGQFGAWSIVSGSAVYGVFLAIAGSLTIFYFVAGWLKDSIDIRSTFTLESMFKMFIRFAITISLVTNSLSLVRGINNASLALAHTIQITESDEKKQTVDQVFDSMEESLKDTGESEGSSWFSAGLIALIGGLVGMFTILVSGVEVAVAVIKRLFKVYMCIPFAPVALAGFAGGREFSQTGIAWLKTFTAYCLEAFVIALAIKLSFGLFASAALNFTIDSADITVQMMLAIFNLCMPMVATAACVKGADGVVRSCLGLG
;
A
#
# COMPACT_ATOMS: atom_id res chain seq x y z
N MET A 1 -54.03 7.46 -15.29
CA MET A 1 -53.60 8.83 -15.58
C MET A 1 -52.15 8.93 -15.14
N GLU A 2 -51.39 9.26 -16.05
CA GLU A 2 -50.05 9.84 -16.18
C GLU A 2 -48.96 8.90 -16.69
N HIS A 3 -48.67 9.20 -17.95
CA HIS A 3 -47.52 8.75 -18.75
C HIS A 3 -46.17 9.11 -18.14
N ARG A 4 -45.24 8.16 -18.13
CA ARG A 4 -43.83 8.48 -18.22
C ARG A 4 -43.22 7.80 -19.43
N SER A 5 -42.89 8.60 -20.40
CA SER A 5 -42.16 8.29 -21.62
C SER A 5 -40.73 7.85 -21.28
N CYS A 6 -40.36 6.64 -21.71
CA CYS A 6 -38.97 6.19 -21.81
C CYS A 6 -38.29 6.82 -23.01
N ILE A 7 -37.24 7.58 -22.75
CA ILE A 7 -36.28 8.05 -23.75
C ILE A 7 -35.26 6.91 -23.96
N CYS A 8 -35.47 6.12 -25.01
CA CYS A 8 -34.47 5.19 -25.58
C CYS A 8 -33.95 5.79 -26.88
N GLY A 9 -32.75 6.30 -26.91
CA GLY A 9 -31.93 6.52 -28.09
C GLY A 9 -30.47 6.48 -27.63
N PRO A 10 -29.48 6.28 -28.43
CA PRO A 10 -29.24 5.76 -29.75
C PRO A 10 -28.24 4.55 -29.75
N VAL A 11 -28.56 3.44 -29.07
CA VAL A 11 -27.68 2.24 -29.04
C VAL A 11 -27.97 1.28 -30.21
N LEU A 12 -29.07 1.47 -30.91
CA LEU A 12 -29.52 0.56 -31.98
C LEU A 12 -28.86 0.79 -33.35
N SER A 13 -28.16 1.90 -33.56
CA SER A 13 -27.53 2.21 -34.87
C SER A 13 -26.14 1.59 -35.07
N PHE A 14 -25.47 1.15 -33.98
CA PHE A 14 -24.11 0.60 -34.07
C PHE A 14 -24.09 -0.92 -34.35
N THR A 15 -25.14 -1.63 -33.98
CA THR A 15 -25.25 -3.10 -34.17
C THR A 15 -25.66 -3.48 -35.57
N LEU A 16 -26.45 -2.64 -36.27
CA LEU A 16 -26.89 -2.89 -37.65
C LEU A 16 -25.73 -2.70 -38.65
N ARG A 17 -24.85 -1.74 -38.43
CA ARG A 17 -23.69 -1.50 -39.31
C ARG A 17 -22.64 -2.62 -39.27
N ARG A 18 -22.53 -3.33 -38.13
CA ARG A 18 -21.61 -4.47 -37.96
C ARG A 18 -22.12 -5.73 -38.66
N ARG A 19 -23.43 -5.84 -38.83
CA ARG A 19 -24.06 -7.00 -39.51
C ARG A 19 -23.89 -6.92 -41.04
N GLU A 20 -24.02 -5.72 -41.62
CA GLU A 20 -23.82 -5.54 -43.08
C GLU A 20 -22.37 -5.73 -43.50
N VAL A 21 -21.39 -5.30 -42.69
CA VAL A 21 -19.97 -5.51 -43.01
C VAL A 21 -19.60 -7.02 -42.93
N ASN A 22 -20.25 -7.76 -42.05
CA ASN A 22 -19.98 -9.19 -41.89
C ASN A 22 -20.61 -10.01 -43.04
N GLU A 23 -21.80 -9.64 -43.52
CA GLU A 23 -22.44 -10.35 -44.66
C GLU A 23 -21.73 -10.08 -45.98
N THR A 24 -21.22 -8.87 -46.19
CA THR A 24 -20.42 -8.56 -47.40
C THR A 24 -19.06 -9.27 -47.39
N MET A 25 -18.44 -9.45 -46.22
CA MET A 25 -17.20 -10.22 -46.08
C MET A 25 -17.43 -11.71 -46.35
N TRP A 26 -18.55 -12.26 -45.88
CA TRP A 26 -18.91 -13.67 -46.17
C TRP A 26 -19.26 -13.91 -47.63
N GLN A 27 -19.85 -12.92 -48.31
CA GLN A 27 -20.11 -13.01 -49.75
C GLN A 27 -18.84 -12.92 -50.59
N LEU A 28 -17.82 -12.15 -50.17
CA LEU A 28 -16.51 -12.13 -50.81
C LEU A 28 -15.73 -13.43 -50.60
N LEU A 29 -15.91 -14.10 -49.46
CA LEU A 29 -15.32 -15.41 -49.18
C LEU A 29 -16.00 -16.55 -49.95
N THR A 30 -17.29 -16.41 -50.35
CA THR A 30 -18.00 -17.37 -51.17
C THR A 30 -17.72 -17.26 -52.66
N ILE A 31 -17.08 -16.19 -53.12
CA ILE A 31 -16.64 -16.05 -54.53
C ILE A 31 -15.32 -16.81 -54.81
N GLN A 32 -14.57 -17.17 -53.76
CA GLN A 32 -13.33 -17.95 -53.96
C GLN A 32 -13.49 -19.37 -54.55
N PRO A 33 -14.56 -20.13 -54.32
CA PRO A 33 -14.64 -21.45 -54.99
C PRO A 33 -14.91 -21.40 -56.49
N MET A 34 -15.35 -20.24 -57.01
CA MET A 34 -15.65 -20.12 -58.44
C MET A 34 -14.39 -19.89 -59.32
N LEU A 35 -13.31 -19.37 -58.71
CA LEU A 35 -11.99 -19.21 -59.36
C LEU A 35 -11.15 -20.51 -59.34
N LEU A 36 -11.52 -21.48 -58.50
CA LEU A 36 -10.84 -22.78 -58.38
C LEU A 36 -11.37 -23.85 -59.34
N ALA A 37 -12.35 -23.52 -60.23
CA ALA A 37 -12.88 -24.43 -61.23
C ALA A 37 -12.06 -24.47 -62.52
N ILE A 38 -10.94 -23.73 -62.59
CA ILE A 38 -9.98 -23.95 -63.70
C ILE A 38 -9.18 -25.20 -63.32
N LYS A 39 -9.53 -26.33 -63.94
CA LYS A 39 -8.75 -27.55 -63.87
C LYS A 39 -7.35 -27.28 -64.42
N LEU A 40 -6.47 -26.84 -63.54
CA LEU A 40 -5.04 -26.71 -63.86
C LEU A 40 -4.50 -28.10 -64.20
N PRO A 41 -3.70 -28.25 -65.25
CA PRO A 41 -3.06 -29.53 -65.58
C PRO A 41 -2.30 -30.07 -64.36
N GLY A 42 -2.38 -31.37 -64.08
CA GLY A 42 -1.82 -32.01 -62.88
C GLY A 42 -0.34 -31.75 -62.67
N TRP A 43 0.42 -31.46 -63.71
CA TRP A 43 1.83 -31.04 -63.58
C TRP A 43 1.99 -29.64 -63.00
N MET A 44 1.03 -28.75 -63.22
CA MET A 44 1.05 -27.38 -62.70
C MET A 44 0.72 -27.34 -61.18
N THR A 45 -0.18 -28.19 -60.71
CA THR A 45 -0.49 -28.37 -59.29
C THR A 45 0.69 -29.00 -58.54
N SER A 46 1.38 -29.97 -59.16
CA SER A 46 2.56 -30.61 -58.59
C SER A 46 3.76 -29.67 -58.52
N ILE A 47 3.94 -28.76 -59.49
CA ILE A 47 4.97 -27.74 -59.45
C ILE A 47 4.61 -26.71 -58.35
N GLY A 48 3.35 -26.29 -58.27
CA GLY A 48 2.90 -25.37 -57.23
C GLY A 48 3.11 -25.90 -55.81
N SER A 49 2.78 -27.18 -55.57
CA SER A 49 3.03 -27.82 -54.27
C SER A 49 4.54 -27.97 -54.00
N TRP A 50 5.32 -28.42 -54.99
CA TRP A 50 6.77 -28.57 -54.85
C TRP A 50 7.48 -27.22 -54.56
N VAL A 51 7.08 -26.14 -55.24
CA VAL A 51 7.58 -24.77 -54.99
C VAL A 51 7.14 -24.28 -53.60
N GLY A 52 5.90 -24.54 -53.22
CA GLY A 52 5.38 -24.20 -51.90
C GLY A 52 6.12 -24.95 -50.79
N ASP A 53 6.36 -26.24 -50.95
CA ASP A 53 7.11 -27.08 -50.01
C ASP A 53 8.58 -26.65 -49.92
N LYS A 54 9.22 -26.30 -51.03
CA LYS A 54 10.60 -25.85 -51.04
C LYS A 54 10.76 -24.45 -50.44
N LEU A 55 9.82 -23.54 -50.73
CA LEU A 55 9.78 -22.23 -50.10
C LEU A 55 9.49 -22.35 -48.60
N GLY A 56 8.56 -23.22 -48.20
CA GLY A 56 8.25 -23.51 -46.80
C GLY A 56 9.47 -24.09 -46.06
N GLN A 57 10.17 -25.08 -46.66
CA GLN A 57 11.40 -25.64 -46.10
C GLN A 57 12.51 -24.60 -45.98
N ALA A 58 12.70 -23.74 -47.00
CA ALA A 58 13.70 -22.67 -46.93
C ALA A 58 13.37 -21.61 -45.94
N ALA A 59 12.07 -21.24 -45.79
CA ALA A 59 11.60 -20.29 -44.78
C ALA A 59 11.78 -20.86 -43.36
N ASN A 60 11.44 -22.14 -43.14
CA ASN A 60 11.64 -22.81 -41.86
C ASN A 60 13.13 -22.96 -41.54
N ALA A 61 13.97 -23.33 -42.50
CA ALA A 61 15.41 -23.40 -42.29
C ALA A 61 16.03 -22.03 -41.96
N MET A 62 15.57 -20.96 -42.57
CA MET A 62 16.01 -19.60 -42.24
C MET A 62 15.50 -19.18 -40.87
N TYR A 63 14.29 -19.53 -40.50
CA TYR A 63 13.73 -19.31 -39.17
C TYR A 63 14.56 -20.02 -38.09
N GLU A 64 14.80 -21.31 -38.25
CA GLU A 64 15.57 -22.11 -37.30
C GLU A 64 17.05 -21.68 -37.22
N ALA A 65 17.68 -21.35 -38.36
CA ALA A 65 19.10 -21.05 -38.39
C ALA A 65 19.44 -19.63 -37.93
N VAL A 66 18.56 -18.65 -38.14
CA VAL A 66 18.87 -17.25 -37.92
C VAL A 66 17.87 -16.56 -36.95
N LEU A 67 16.58 -16.70 -37.20
CA LEU A 67 15.56 -15.99 -36.37
C LEU A 67 15.43 -16.60 -34.99
N SER A 68 15.35 -17.91 -34.85
CA SER A 68 15.15 -18.58 -33.57
C SER A 68 16.27 -18.27 -32.57
N PRO A 69 17.58 -18.40 -32.89
CA PRO A 69 18.65 -18.05 -31.96
C PRO A 69 18.71 -16.55 -31.66
N MET A 70 18.32 -15.70 -32.60
CA MET A 70 18.25 -14.26 -32.38
C MET A 70 17.10 -13.90 -31.41
N LEU A 71 15.94 -14.51 -31.57
CA LEU A 71 14.79 -14.32 -30.69
C LEU A 71 15.02 -14.89 -29.29
N THR A 72 15.67 -16.04 -29.15
CA THR A 72 16.06 -16.60 -27.85
C THR A 72 17.07 -15.71 -27.14
N TRP A 73 18.07 -15.19 -27.83
CA TRP A 73 19.04 -14.27 -27.27
C TRP A 73 18.37 -12.96 -26.81
N LEU A 74 17.53 -12.36 -27.64
CA LEU A 74 16.80 -11.14 -27.30
C LEU A 74 15.83 -11.37 -26.15
N GLY A 75 15.07 -12.48 -26.16
CA GLY A 75 14.20 -12.89 -25.08
C GLY A 75 14.92 -13.07 -23.75
N GLY A 76 16.09 -13.71 -23.79
CA GLY A 76 16.95 -13.89 -22.62
C GLY A 76 17.42 -12.57 -22.00
N ILE A 77 17.80 -11.58 -22.83
CA ILE A 77 18.17 -10.24 -22.36
C ILE A 77 16.95 -9.55 -21.71
N MET A 78 15.79 -9.58 -22.36
CA MET A 78 14.57 -8.97 -21.83
C MET A 78 14.14 -9.62 -20.51
N PHE A 79 14.25 -10.93 -20.39
CA PHE A 79 13.98 -11.69 -19.18
C PHE A 79 14.92 -11.28 -18.03
N ALA A 80 16.24 -11.20 -18.31
CA ALA A 80 17.25 -10.75 -17.34
C ALA A 80 17.01 -9.30 -16.89
N GLN A 81 16.61 -8.41 -17.81
CA GLN A 81 16.27 -7.03 -17.45
C GLN A 81 15.00 -6.95 -16.59
N GLY A 82 13.95 -7.72 -16.89
CA GLY A 82 12.75 -7.81 -16.07
C GLY A 82 13.05 -8.27 -14.64
N ARG A 83 13.91 -9.30 -14.49
CA ARG A 83 14.42 -9.77 -13.20
C ARG A 83 15.18 -8.67 -12.45
N ALA A 84 16.08 -7.96 -13.13
CA ALA A 84 16.87 -6.88 -12.53
C ALA A 84 15.99 -5.71 -12.06
N LEU A 85 14.97 -5.34 -12.83
CA LEU A 85 14.00 -4.29 -12.47
C LEU A 85 13.23 -4.65 -11.22
N LEU A 86 12.70 -5.88 -11.11
CA LEU A 86 11.97 -6.34 -9.93
C LEU A 86 12.88 -6.42 -8.70
N ASN A 87 14.12 -6.90 -8.85
CA ASN A 87 15.10 -6.93 -7.77
C ASN A 87 15.44 -5.52 -7.27
N CYS A 88 15.55 -4.54 -8.18
CA CYS A 88 15.73 -3.14 -7.81
C CYS A 88 14.52 -2.61 -7.02
N GLY A 89 13.29 -2.85 -7.49
CA GLY A 89 12.06 -2.49 -6.77
C GLY A 89 12.00 -3.10 -5.37
N PHE A 90 12.32 -4.39 -5.25
CA PHE A 90 12.33 -5.11 -3.99
C PHE A 90 13.39 -4.57 -3.01
N SER A 91 14.59 -4.26 -3.48
CA SER A 91 15.64 -3.67 -2.64
C SER A 91 15.26 -2.29 -2.11
N ILE A 92 14.62 -1.47 -2.93
CA ILE A 92 14.09 -0.16 -2.51
C ILE A 92 12.97 -0.35 -1.48
N TRP A 93 12.02 -1.27 -1.71
CA TRP A 93 10.96 -1.56 -0.76
C TRP A 93 11.50 -2.03 0.59
N LYS A 94 12.49 -2.94 0.57
CA LYS A 94 13.19 -3.40 1.77
C LYS A 94 13.84 -2.22 2.52
N SER A 95 14.50 -1.34 1.81
CA SER A 95 15.12 -0.13 2.39
C SER A 95 14.06 0.79 3.00
N CYS A 96 12.94 1.03 2.30
CA CYS A 96 11.83 1.85 2.81
C CYS A 96 11.20 1.25 4.07
N THR A 97 10.96 -0.06 4.10
CA THR A 97 10.39 -0.74 5.29
C THR A 97 11.37 -0.78 6.46
N GLN A 98 12.67 -0.99 6.22
CA GLN A 98 13.69 -0.88 7.27
C GLN A 98 13.79 0.54 7.85
N VAL A 99 13.78 1.56 6.99
CA VAL A 99 13.72 2.95 7.44
C VAL A 99 12.45 3.18 8.24
N ALA A 100 11.29 2.74 7.77
CA ALA A 100 10.02 2.86 8.49
C ALA A 100 10.07 2.20 9.87
N LEU A 101 10.60 0.98 9.98
CA LEU A 101 10.76 0.28 11.25
C LEU A 101 11.75 1.00 12.19
N ASN A 102 12.86 1.47 11.66
CA ASN A 102 13.82 2.26 12.42
C ASN A 102 13.17 3.53 13.00
N PHE A 103 12.31 4.22 12.22
CA PHE A 103 11.58 5.37 12.70
C PHE A 103 10.51 5.04 13.73
N VAL A 104 9.84 3.90 13.59
CA VAL A 104 8.82 3.42 14.51
C VAL A 104 9.43 2.97 15.84
N GLN A 105 10.63 2.38 15.82
CA GLN A 105 11.26 1.78 17.00
C GLN A 105 12.22 2.71 17.73
N LYS A 106 12.76 3.77 17.11
CA LYS A 106 13.69 4.69 17.77
C LYS A 106 12.96 5.71 18.63
N ASN A 107 13.54 5.98 19.80
CA ASN A 107 13.10 7.07 20.69
C ASN A 107 13.09 8.40 19.96
N PRO A 108 12.01 9.18 20.06
CA PRO A 108 11.92 10.49 19.40
C PRO A 108 12.99 11.48 19.88
N GLU A 109 13.53 11.29 21.08
CA GLU A 109 14.57 12.14 21.66
C GLU A 109 15.90 12.08 20.90
N GLY A 110 16.22 10.94 20.28
CA GLY A 110 17.44 10.70 19.50
C GLY A 110 17.28 10.94 18.00
N GLN A 111 16.07 11.19 17.51
CA GLN A 111 15.82 11.36 16.07
C GLN A 111 15.75 12.84 15.71
N PHE A 112 16.62 13.27 14.81
CA PHE A 112 16.60 14.57 14.12
C PHE A 112 16.57 15.82 15.01
N GLY A 113 16.77 15.72 16.32
CA GLY A 113 16.64 16.87 17.22
C GLY A 113 15.22 17.47 17.27
N ALA A 114 14.22 16.81 16.65
CA ALA A 114 12.85 17.32 16.60
C ALA A 114 12.24 17.47 18.00
N TRP A 115 12.60 16.59 18.92
CA TRP A 115 12.21 16.72 20.32
C TRP A 115 12.74 18.01 20.94
N SER A 116 14.03 18.31 20.74
CA SER A 116 14.65 19.55 21.27
C SER A 116 14.09 20.80 20.61
N ILE A 117 13.72 20.74 19.33
CA ILE A 117 13.06 21.83 18.61
C ILE A 117 11.71 22.14 19.27
N VAL A 118 10.92 21.15 19.64
CA VAL A 118 9.59 21.33 20.20
C VAL A 118 9.66 21.65 21.71
N SER A 119 10.46 20.89 22.47
CA SER A 119 10.53 21.00 23.94
C SER A 119 11.42 22.14 24.41
N GLY A 120 12.49 22.46 23.69
CA GLY A 120 13.45 23.51 24.01
C GLY A 120 13.13 24.87 23.39
N SER A 121 12.10 24.95 22.55
CA SER A 121 11.73 26.19 21.88
C SER A 121 10.95 27.12 22.79
N ALA A 122 11.09 28.42 22.54
CA ALA A 122 10.26 29.46 23.18
C ALA A 122 8.75 29.16 22.95
N VAL A 123 8.39 28.44 21.91
CA VAL A 123 7.02 28.07 21.61
C VAL A 123 6.38 27.24 22.72
N TYR A 124 7.05 26.22 23.24
CA TYR A 124 6.52 25.42 24.35
C TYR A 124 6.32 26.26 25.61
N GLY A 125 7.27 27.15 25.91
CA GLY A 125 7.17 28.10 27.04
C GLY A 125 5.94 29.00 26.93
N VAL A 126 5.64 29.52 25.73
CA VAL A 126 4.43 30.35 25.51
C VAL A 126 3.16 29.51 25.71
N PHE A 127 3.10 28.27 25.19
CA PHE A 127 1.95 27.39 25.42
C PHE A 127 1.78 27.04 26.90
N LEU A 128 2.88 26.87 27.64
CA LEU A 128 2.83 26.60 29.06
C LEU A 128 2.30 27.82 29.85
N ALA A 129 2.69 29.03 29.47
CA ALA A 129 2.18 30.26 30.07
C ALA A 129 0.69 30.48 29.81
N ILE A 130 0.25 30.23 28.56
CA ILE A 130 -1.17 30.25 28.18
C ILE A 130 -1.95 29.18 28.98
N ALA A 131 -1.41 27.98 29.13
CA ALA A 131 -2.03 26.92 29.89
C ALA A 131 -2.18 27.27 31.36
N GLY A 132 -1.18 27.92 31.94
CA GLY A 132 -1.25 28.41 33.32
C GLY A 132 -2.41 29.41 33.54
N SER A 133 -2.55 30.42 32.67
CA SER A 133 -3.66 31.37 32.71
C SER A 133 -5.02 30.70 32.48
N LEU A 134 -5.12 29.76 31.52
CA LEU A 134 -6.33 29.00 31.27
C LEU A 134 -6.69 28.11 32.46
N THR A 135 -5.73 27.52 33.14
CA THR A 135 -5.98 26.68 34.33
C THR A 135 -6.68 27.51 35.43
N ILE A 136 -6.22 28.73 35.66
CA ILE A 136 -6.86 29.63 36.61
C ILE A 136 -8.26 30.01 36.13
N PHE A 137 -8.40 30.38 34.88
CA PHE A 137 -9.69 30.73 34.29
C PHE A 137 -10.71 29.59 34.41
N TYR A 138 -10.35 28.37 34.02
CA TYR A 138 -11.23 27.21 34.11
C TYR A 138 -11.57 26.86 35.58
N PHE A 139 -10.62 27.04 36.49
CA PHE A 139 -10.89 26.85 37.92
C PHE A 139 -11.96 27.79 38.41
N VAL A 140 -11.81 29.11 38.10
CA VAL A 140 -12.78 30.14 38.50
C VAL A 140 -14.13 29.92 37.86
N ALA A 141 -14.15 29.56 36.54
CA ALA A 141 -15.38 29.27 35.82
C ALA A 141 -16.10 28.02 36.38
N GLY A 142 -15.36 26.99 36.73
CA GLY A 142 -15.90 25.81 37.40
C GLY A 142 -16.48 26.12 38.78
N TRP A 143 -15.76 26.95 39.56
CA TRP A 143 -16.21 27.41 40.90
C TRP A 143 -17.50 28.22 40.79
N LEU A 144 -17.57 29.18 39.86
CA LEU A 144 -18.76 30.00 39.65
C LEU A 144 -19.96 29.14 39.27
N LYS A 145 -19.75 28.15 38.39
CA LYS A 145 -20.79 27.23 37.97
C LYS A 145 -21.34 26.39 39.11
N ASP A 146 -20.44 25.78 39.89
CA ASP A 146 -20.81 24.99 41.06
C ASP A 146 -21.52 25.86 42.15
N SER A 147 -21.21 27.16 42.19
CA SER A 147 -21.83 28.12 43.13
C SER A 147 -23.24 28.55 42.69
N ILE A 148 -23.53 28.54 41.38
CA ILE A 148 -24.83 28.96 40.85
C ILE A 148 -25.82 27.78 40.89
N ASP A 149 -25.33 26.54 40.95
CA ASP A 149 -26.18 25.37 41.05
C ASP A 149 -26.77 25.23 42.45
N ILE A 150 -27.97 25.86 42.65
CA ILE A 150 -28.71 26.03 43.94
C ILE A 150 -29.03 24.67 44.59
N ARG A 151 -28.93 23.56 43.86
CA ARG A 151 -29.16 22.20 44.36
C ARG A 151 -27.95 21.54 45.03
N SER A 152 -26.77 22.06 44.82
CA SER A 152 -25.58 21.56 45.51
C SER A 152 -25.42 22.34 46.81
N THR A 153 -25.75 21.72 47.97
CA THR A 153 -25.31 22.23 49.26
C THR A 153 -23.81 22.42 49.23
N PHE A 154 -23.37 23.68 49.39
CA PHE A 154 -21.95 24.06 49.41
C PHE A 154 -21.32 23.44 50.66
N THR A 155 -20.91 22.20 50.55
CA THR A 155 -20.27 21.47 51.67
C THR A 155 -18.75 21.72 51.59
N LEU A 156 -18.15 21.76 52.74
CA LEU A 156 -16.69 21.90 52.91
C LEU A 156 -15.98 20.80 52.10
N GLU A 157 -16.59 19.63 51.98
CA GLU A 157 -16.09 18.52 51.17
C GLU A 157 -16.04 18.84 49.70
N SER A 158 -17.03 19.54 49.11
CA SER A 158 -17.03 19.94 47.70
C SER A 158 -15.92 20.94 47.39
N MET A 159 -15.66 21.87 48.30
CA MET A 159 -14.54 22.81 48.20
C MET A 159 -13.19 22.08 48.19
N PHE A 160 -12.96 21.14 49.12
CA PHE A 160 -11.73 20.38 49.13
C PHE A 160 -11.53 19.58 47.83
N LYS A 161 -12.56 18.93 47.29
CA LYS A 161 -12.48 18.21 46.04
C LYS A 161 -12.07 19.12 44.86
N MET A 162 -12.56 20.37 44.85
CA MET A 162 -12.21 21.34 43.83
C MET A 162 -10.75 21.79 43.94
N PHE A 163 -10.26 22.07 45.14
CA PHE A 163 -8.85 22.44 45.36
C PHE A 163 -7.89 21.30 45.03
N ILE A 164 -8.24 20.07 45.38
CA ILE A 164 -7.44 18.88 45.00
C ILE A 164 -7.38 18.74 43.47
N ARG A 165 -8.52 18.91 42.78
CA ARG A 165 -8.55 18.89 41.31
C ARG A 165 -7.66 19.95 40.71
N PHE A 166 -7.70 21.17 41.23
CA PHE A 166 -6.85 22.27 40.79
C PHE A 166 -5.37 21.97 41.00
N ALA A 167 -4.97 21.46 42.17
CA ALA A 167 -3.59 21.09 42.49
C ALA A 167 -3.08 19.95 41.53
N ILE A 168 -3.92 18.96 41.30
CA ILE A 168 -3.61 17.87 40.33
C ILE A 168 -3.44 18.46 38.92
N THR A 169 -4.32 19.37 38.50
CA THR A 169 -4.24 19.99 37.17
C THR A 169 -2.99 20.81 36.98
N ILE A 170 -2.59 21.61 37.98
CA ILE A 170 -1.31 22.37 37.95
C ILE A 170 -0.14 21.37 37.80
N SER A 171 -0.13 20.31 38.59
CA SER A 171 0.91 19.28 38.50
C SER A 171 0.94 18.61 37.10
N LEU A 172 -0.22 18.33 36.52
CA LEU A 172 -0.30 17.78 35.16
C LEU A 172 0.18 18.75 34.07
N VAL A 173 -0.19 20.05 34.20
CA VAL A 173 0.21 21.08 33.23
C VAL A 173 1.72 21.31 33.30
N THR A 174 2.29 21.45 34.50
CA THR A 174 3.74 21.66 34.68
C THR A 174 4.57 20.45 34.23
N ASN A 175 4.06 19.24 34.44
CA ASN A 175 4.72 17.99 34.07
C ASN A 175 4.18 17.40 32.75
N SER A 176 3.48 18.19 31.92
CA SER A 176 2.85 17.70 30.69
C SER A 176 3.85 17.10 29.72
N LEU A 177 5.09 17.59 29.65
CA LEU A 177 6.16 17.05 28.83
C LEU A 177 6.57 15.62 29.27
N SER A 178 6.66 15.39 30.58
CA SER A 178 6.97 14.08 31.15
C SER A 178 5.85 13.09 30.90
N LEU A 179 4.59 13.52 30.97
CA LEU A 179 3.42 12.70 30.63
C LEU A 179 3.45 12.27 29.14
N VAL A 180 3.66 13.22 28.24
CA VAL A 180 3.79 12.98 26.80
C VAL A 180 4.91 11.98 26.51
N ARG A 181 6.08 12.18 27.15
CA ARG A 181 7.23 11.28 27.03
C ARG A 181 6.90 9.88 27.52
N GLY A 182 6.23 9.76 28.66
CA GLY A 182 5.81 8.48 29.24
C GLY A 182 4.89 7.68 28.31
N ILE A 183 3.86 8.34 27.76
CA ILE A 183 2.91 7.70 26.80
C ILE A 183 3.63 7.26 25.54
N ASN A 184 4.48 8.11 24.97
CA ASN A 184 5.22 7.78 23.77
C ASN A 184 6.19 6.61 23.99
N ASN A 185 6.93 6.61 25.10
CA ASN A 185 7.86 5.53 25.43
C ASN A 185 7.12 4.19 25.68
N ALA A 186 5.95 4.22 26.31
CA ALA A 186 5.13 3.03 26.50
C ALA A 186 4.68 2.45 25.15
N SER A 187 4.27 3.31 24.20
CA SER A 187 3.86 2.85 22.87
C SER A 187 5.04 2.28 22.04
N LEU A 188 6.22 2.88 22.20
CA LEU A 188 7.45 2.38 21.56
C LEU A 188 7.88 1.04 22.16
N ALA A 189 7.79 0.87 23.49
CA ALA A 189 8.04 -0.42 24.14
C ALA A 189 7.15 -1.53 23.56
N LEU A 190 5.87 -1.22 23.30
CA LEU A 190 4.96 -2.14 22.60
C LEU A 190 5.41 -2.44 21.17
N ALA A 191 5.84 -1.41 20.42
CA ALA A 191 6.34 -1.62 19.06
C ALA A 191 7.65 -2.45 19.03
N HIS A 192 8.50 -2.32 20.05
CA HIS A 192 9.72 -3.14 20.21
C HIS A 192 9.44 -4.62 20.51
N THR A 193 8.28 -4.98 21.06
CA THR A 193 7.91 -6.39 21.23
C THR A 193 7.71 -7.11 19.90
N ILE A 194 7.48 -6.35 18.83
CA ILE A 194 7.34 -6.90 17.47
C ILE A 194 8.74 -6.98 16.85
N GLN A 195 9.41 -8.09 17.08
CA GLN A 195 10.69 -8.36 16.42
C GLN A 195 10.41 -8.95 15.03
N ILE A 196 11.03 -8.37 14.01
CA ILE A 196 11.05 -8.92 12.66
C ILE A 196 12.39 -9.64 12.52
N THR A 197 12.34 -10.96 12.40
CA THR A 197 13.52 -11.80 12.28
C THR A 197 13.87 -11.97 10.80
N GLU A 198 15.15 -11.97 10.44
CA GLU A 198 15.61 -12.18 9.06
C GLU A 198 15.13 -13.50 8.44
N SER A 199 14.71 -14.47 9.26
CA SER A 199 14.11 -15.72 8.79
C SER A 199 12.74 -15.53 8.14
N ASP A 200 12.04 -14.43 8.47
CA ASP A 200 10.74 -14.11 7.86
C ASP A 200 10.90 -13.57 6.44
N GLU A 201 12.10 -13.08 6.08
CA GLU A 201 12.41 -12.53 4.77
C GLU A 201 12.76 -13.60 3.70
N LYS A 202 12.98 -14.87 4.08
CA LYS A 202 13.71 -15.86 3.23
C LYS A 202 12.86 -16.70 2.29
N LYS A 203 11.51 -16.60 2.27
CA LYS A 203 10.72 -17.64 1.58
C LYS A 203 10.28 -17.37 0.13
N GLN A 204 10.29 -16.16 -0.37
CA GLN A 204 10.15 -15.92 -1.82
C GLN A 204 11.02 -14.75 -2.26
N THR A 205 12.20 -15.07 -2.73
CA THR A 205 13.07 -14.09 -3.38
C THR A 205 12.63 -13.96 -4.83
N VAL A 206 12.71 -12.75 -5.40
CA VAL A 206 12.48 -12.51 -6.84
C VAL A 206 13.24 -13.54 -7.70
N ASP A 207 14.48 -13.87 -7.27
CA ASP A 207 15.31 -14.83 -7.97
C ASP A 207 14.71 -16.23 -8.02
N GLN A 208 14.12 -16.73 -6.94
CA GLN A 208 13.47 -18.05 -6.92
C GLN A 208 12.26 -18.12 -7.85
N VAL A 209 11.49 -17.04 -7.93
CA VAL A 209 10.34 -16.95 -8.85
C VAL A 209 10.82 -16.99 -10.30
N PHE A 210 11.86 -16.22 -10.62
CA PHE A 210 12.42 -16.18 -11.97
C PHE A 210 13.16 -17.46 -12.36
N ASP A 211 13.86 -18.11 -11.41
CA ASP A 211 14.51 -19.40 -11.65
C ASP A 211 13.47 -20.50 -11.93
N SER A 212 12.37 -20.54 -11.20
CA SER A 212 11.27 -21.49 -11.46
C SER A 212 10.59 -21.24 -12.80
N MET A 213 10.45 -19.97 -13.23
CA MET A 213 9.93 -19.62 -14.55
C MET A 213 10.89 -20.05 -15.67
N GLU A 214 12.20 -19.84 -15.47
CA GLU A 214 13.23 -20.23 -16.41
C GLU A 214 13.28 -21.77 -16.56
N GLU A 215 13.15 -22.50 -15.46
CA GLU A 215 13.06 -23.97 -15.48
C GLU A 215 11.80 -24.46 -16.22
N SER A 216 10.66 -23.85 -15.97
CA SER A 216 9.41 -24.15 -16.69
C SER A 216 9.51 -23.88 -18.19
N LEU A 217 10.23 -22.84 -18.61
CA LEU A 217 10.47 -22.53 -20.03
C LEU A 217 11.38 -23.57 -20.69
N LYS A 218 12.35 -24.12 -19.96
CA LYS A 218 13.27 -25.17 -20.49
C LYS A 218 12.59 -26.53 -20.57
N ASP A 219 11.71 -26.85 -19.62
CA ASP A 219 11.06 -28.16 -19.52
C ASP A 219 9.94 -28.37 -20.57
N THR A 220 9.37 -27.30 -21.10
CA THR A 220 8.29 -27.36 -22.11
C THR A 220 8.78 -27.84 -23.48
N GLY A 221 10.08 -28.04 -23.66
CA GLY A 221 10.66 -28.62 -24.90
C GLY A 221 10.46 -27.76 -26.16
N GLU A 222 9.75 -26.68 -26.05
CA GLU A 222 9.53 -25.71 -27.11
C GLU A 222 10.76 -24.81 -27.23
N SER A 223 11.78 -25.29 -27.88
CA SER A 223 12.96 -24.51 -28.28
C SER A 223 12.65 -23.48 -29.38
N GLU A 224 11.38 -23.09 -29.50
CA GLU A 224 10.99 -22.07 -30.44
C GLU A 224 11.38 -20.70 -29.88
N GLY A 225 12.22 -19.98 -30.60
CA GLY A 225 12.68 -18.64 -30.25
C GLY A 225 11.52 -17.66 -29.96
N SER A 226 10.32 -17.94 -30.49
CA SER A 226 9.09 -17.18 -30.26
C SER A 226 8.61 -17.26 -28.81
N SER A 227 8.68 -18.43 -28.16
CA SER A 227 8.26 -18.60 -26.75
C SER A 227 9.19 -17.88 -25.78
N TRP A 228 10.51 -17.94 -26.00
CA TRP A 228 11.49 -17.18 -25.24
C TRP A 228 11.34 -15.67 -25.41
N PHE A 229 11.05 -15.21 -26.63
CA PHE A 229 10.82 -13.79 -26.88
C PHE A 229 9.54 -13.28 -26.19
N SER A 230 8.44 -14.02 -26.29
CA SER A 230 7.19 -13.65 -25.62
C SER A 230 7.32 -13.65 -24.10
N ALA A 231 7.98 -14.65 -23.53
CA ALA A 231 8.29 -14.73 -22.11
C ALA A 231 9.19 -13.58 -21.66
N GLY A 232 10.24 -13.26 -22.44
CA GLY A 232 11.13 -12.13 -22.17
C GLY A 232 10.40 -10.78 -22.20
N LEU A 233 9.50 -10.58 -23.17
CA LEU A 233 8.70 -9.37 -23.27
C LEU A 233 7.77 -9.20 -22.06
N ILE A 234 7.10 -10.27 -21.64
CA ILE A 234 6.21 -10.27 -20.47
C ILE A 234 7.02 -10.04 -19.19
N ALA A 235 8.18 -10.69 -19.06
CA ALA A 235 9.09 -10.46 -17.92
C ALA A 235 9.55 -9.00 -17.86
N LEU A 236 9.87 -8.37 -19.00
CA LEU A 236 10.29 -6.98 -19.05
C LEU A 236 9.14 -6.02 -18.66
N ILE A 237 7.97 -6.17 -19.30
CA ILE A 237 6.81 -5.31 -19.03
C ILE A 237 6.31 -5.55 -17.59
N GLY A 238 6.16 -6.80 -17.18
CA GLY A 238 5.77 -7.19 -15.83
C GLY A 238 6.78 -6.73 -14.79
N GLY A 239 8.07 -6.83 -15.09
CA GLY A 239 9.16 -6.33 -14.26
C GLY A 239 9.10 -4.81 -14.07
N LEU A 240 8.82 -4.06 -15.14
CA LEU A 240 8.69 -2.61 -15.09
C LEU A 240 7.46 -2.18 -14.30
N VAL A 241 6.29 -2.75 -14.59
CA VAL A 241 5.04 -2.47 -13.86
C VAL A 241 5.17 -2.89 -12.39
N GLY A 242 5.73 -4.09 -12.15
CA GLY A 242 5.98 -4.60 -10.81
C GLY A 242 6.93 -3.71 -10.02
N MET A 243 8.05 -3.28 -10.60
CA MET A 243 8.99 -2.34 -9.98
C MET A 243 8.29 -1.04 -9.55
N PHE A 244 7.50 -0.41 -10.45
CA PHE A 244 6.77 0.81 -10.10
C PHE A 244 5.75 0.59 -8.98
N THR A 245 5.01 -0.51 -9.02
CA THR A 245 4.02 -0.86 -7.99
C THR A 245 4.70 -1.05 -6.64
N ILE A 246 5.81 -1.77 -6.59
CA ILE A 246 6.60 -2.02 -5.38
C ILE A 246 7.20 -0.71 -4.85
N LEU A 247 7.74 0.13 -5.73
CA LEU A 247 8.31 1.43 -5.36
C LEU A 247 7.26 2.35 -4.73
N VAL A 248 6.09 2.48 -5.38
CA VAL A 248 4.98 3.30 -4.85
C VAL A 248 4.54 2.78 -3.48
N SER A 249 4.39 1.46 -3.32
CA SER A 249 4.02 0.83 -2.05
C SER A 249 5.07 1.09 -0.95
N GLY A 250 6.37 1.01 -1.26
CA GLY A 250 7.46 1.32 -0.32
C GLY A 250 7.45 2.78 0.13
N VAL A 251 7.27 3.70 -0.81
CA VAL A 251 7.16 5.14 -0.51
C VAL A 251 5.91 5.43 0.33
N GLU A 252 4.77 4.81 0.05
CA GLU A 252 3.55 4.98 0.86
C GLU A 252 3.77 4.55 2.32
N VAL A 253 4.47 3.44 2.57
CA VAL A 253 4.83 3.00 3.93
C VAL A 253 5.72 4.04 4.61
N ALA A 254 6.78 4.50 3.96
CA ALA A 254 7.68 5.50 4.51
C ALA A 254 6.95 6.83 4.83
N VAL A 255 6.12 7.31 3.91
CA VAL A 255 5.31 8.53 4.09
C VAL A 255 4.31 8.39 5.23
N ALA A 256 3.68 7.23 5.40
CA ALA A 256 2.75 6.99 6.51
C ALA A 256 3.45 7.15 7.87
N VAL A 257 4.65 6.59 8.02
CA VAL A 257 5.45 6.70 9.25
C VAL A 257 5.89 8.13 9.51
N ILE A 258 6.34 8.84 8.48
CA ILE A 258 6.72 10.25 8.59
C ILE A 258 5.51 11.11 9.01
N LYS A 259 4.35 10.91 8.39
CA LYS A 259 3.10 11.60 8.77
C LYS A 259 2.75 11.37 10.24
N ARG A 260 2.87 10.13 10.73
CA ARG A 260 2.66 9.83 12.14
C ARG A 260 3.60 10.62 13.03
N LEU A 261 4.89 10.64 12.69
CA LEU A 261 5.90 11.39 13.45
C LEU A 261 5.50 12.87 13.58
N PHE A 262 5.13 13.52 12.48
CA PHE A 262 4.66 14.91 12.50
C PHE A 262 3.41 15.09 13.36
N LYS A 263 2.41 14.19 13.28
CA LYS A 263 1.21 14.24 14.14
C LYS A 263 1.59 14.25 15.62
N VAL A 264 2.50 13.36 16.04
CA VAL A 264 2.96 13.27 17.42
C VAL A 264 3.63 14.58 17.85
N TYR A 265 4.61 15.07 17.08
CA TYR A 265 5.32 16.30 17.42
C TYR A 265 4.45 17.55 17.43
N MET A 266 3.49 17.66 16.49
CA MET A 266 2.56 18.78 16.47
C MET A 266 1.61 18.78 17.67
N CYS A 267 1.28 17.62 18.24
CA CYS A 267 0.40 17.54 19.42
C CYS A 267 1.10 17.92 20.72
N ILE A 268 2.44 17.83 20.80
CA ILE A 268 3.19 18.10 22.05
C ILE A 268 2.98 19.52 22.61
N PRO A 269 3.10 20.60 21.83
CA PRO A 269 2.91 21.96 22.36
C PRO A 269 1.52 22.21 22.92
N PHE A 270 0.51 21.53 22.41
CA PHE A 270 -0.88 21.66 22.86
C PHE A 270 -1.19 20.89 24.16
N ALA A 271 -0.28 20.00 24.59
CA ALA A 271 -0.46 19.21 25.81
C ALA A 271 -0.84 20.03 27.04
N PRO A 272 -0.07 21.07 27.44
CA PRO A 272 -0.38 21.81 28.63
C PRO A 272 -1.71 22.55 28.54
N VAL A 273 -2.06 23.10 27.36
CA VAL A 273 -3.33 23.80 27.14
C VAL A 273 -4.53 22.84 27.23
N ALA A 274 -4.44 21.65 26.63
CA ALA A 274 -5.50 20.65 26.69
C ALA A 274 -5.70 20.13 28.13
N LEU A 275 -4.61 19.92 28.86
CA LEU A 275 -4.65 19.46 30.26
C LEU A 275 -5.19 20.51 31.22
N ALA A 276 -5.06 21.82 30.93
CA ALA A 276 -5.62 22.90 31.73
C ALA A 276 -7.14 22.77 31.94
N GLY A 277 -7.86 22.17 30.97
CA GLY A 277 -9.29 21.94 31.07
C GLY A 277 -9.73 21.06 32.25
N PHE A 278 -8.82 20.23 32.80
CA PHE A 278 -9.15 19.42 33.98
C PHE A 278 -9.47 20.26 35.24
N ALA A 279 -9.03 21.52 35.31
CA ALA A 279 -9.30 22.41 36.45
C ALA A 279 -10.79 22.79 36.57
N GLY A 280 -11.49 22.93 35.41
CA GLY A 280 -12.84 23.48 35.33
C GLY A 280 -13.98 22.49 35.57
N GLY A 281 -13.68 21.25 35.94
CA GLY A 281 -14.71 20.24 36.19
C GLY A 281 -15.08 19.39 34.95
N ARG A 282 -16.22 18.67 35.02
CA ARG A 282 -16.57 17.61 34.05
C ARG A 282 -16.74 18.12 32.63
N GLU A 283 -17.29 19.30 32.44
CA GLU A 283 -17.55 19.84 31.10
C GLU A 283 -16.25 20.27 30.40
N PHE A 284 -15.37 21.01 31.11
CA PHE A 284 -14.09 21.48 30.57
C PHE A 284 -13.06 20.36 30.42
N SER A 285 -13.14 19.32 31.26
CA SER A 285 -12.23 18.17 31.18
C SER A 285 -12.38 17.33 29.90
N GLN A 286 -13.52 17.42 29.20
CA GLN A 286 -13.73 16.69 27.93
C GLN A 286 -12.67 17.01 26.88
N THR A 287 -12.24 18.29 26.80
CA THR A 287 -11.18 18.68 25.86
C THR A 287 -9.85 18.00 26.20
N GLY A 288 -9.48 17.95 27.47
CA GLY A 288 -8.27 17.25 27.92
C GLY A 288 -8.32 15.75 27.66
N ILE A 289 -9.46 15.12 27.91
CA ILE A 289 -9.68 13.69 27.64
C ILE A 289 -9.61 13.40 26.15
N ALA A 290 -10.26 14.22 25.31
CA ALA A 290 -10.25 14.08 23.87
C ALA A 290 -8.82 14.21 23.30
N TRP A 291 -8.07 15.21 23.78
CA TRP A 291 -6.67 15.38 23.41
C TRP A 291 -5.83 14.16 23.83
N LEU A 292 -5.98 13.70 25.06
CA LEU A 292 -5.24 12.54 25.57
C LEU A 292 -5.51 11.27 24.76
N LYS A 293 -6.78 11.00 24.45
CA LYS A 293 -7.17 9.91 23.57
C LYS A 293 -6.53 10.03 22.18
N THR A 294 -6.59 11.23 21.59
CA THR A 294 -6.03 11.49 20.26
C THR A 294 -4.51 11.33 20.25
N PHE A 295 -3.83 11.87 21.26
CA PHE A 295 -2.39 11.72 21.39
C PHE A 295 -1.97 10.27 21.59
N THR A 296 -2.68 9.53 22.44
CA THR A 296 -2.46 8.10 22.65
C THR A 296 -2.70 7.31 21.37
N ALA A 297 -3.72 7.70 20.57
CA ALA A 297 -3.96 7.10 19.26
C ALA A 297 -2.75 7.25 18.33
N TYR A 298 -2.20 8.45 18.20
CA TYR A 298 -1.01 8.70 17.38
C TYR A 298 0.23 7.95 17.89
N CYS A 299 0.36 7.78 19.20
CA CYS A 299 1.44 6.99 19.77
C CYS A 299 1.28 5.49 19.44
N LEU A 300 0.07 4.94 19.62
CA LEU A 300 -0.22 3.53 19.36
C LEU A 300 -0.20 3.15 17.86
N GLU A 301 -0.39 4.12 16.98
CA GLU A 301 -0.25 3.94 15.53
C GLU A 301 1.11 3.28 15.17
N ALA A 302 2.17 3.55 15.95
CA ALA A 302 3.48 2.91 15.79
C ALA A 302 3.42 1.38 15.91
N PHE A 303 2.74 0.91 16.95
CA PHE A 303 2.56 -0.51 17.19
C PHE A 303 1.80 -1.19 16.06
N VAL A 304 0.70 -0.56 15.59
CA VAL A 304 -0.12 -1.09 14.50
C VAL A 304 0.66 -1.12 13.18
N ILE A 305 1.47 -0.11 12.89
CA ILE A 305 2.34 -0.09 11.71
C ILE A 305 3.37 -1.23 11.77
N ALA A 306 4.06 -1.40 12.92
CA ALA A 306 5.02 -2.48 13.09
C ALA A 306 4.35 -3.86 12.95
N LEU A 307 3.16 -4.02 13.52
CA LEU A 307 2.37 -5.22 13.42
C LEU A 307 1.94 -5.51 11.97
N ALA A 308 1.47 -4.50 11.24
CA ALA A 308 1.09 -4.63 9.83
C ALA A 308 2.26 -5.08 8.96
N ILE A 309 3.45 -4.51 9.18
CA ILE A 309 4.67 -4.92 8.48
C ILE A 309 5.02 -6.37 8.82
N LYS A 310 4.97 -6.77 10.08
CA LYS A 310 5.26 -8.17 10.49
C LYS A 310 4.27 -9.17 9.91
N LEU A 311 2.98 -8.84 9.93
CA LEU A 311 1.93 -9.67 9.34
C LEU A 311 2.12 -9.84 7.84
N SER A 312 2.52 -8.79 7.14
CA SER A 312 2.77 -8.88 5.71
C SER A 312 3.95 -9.79 5.39
N PHE A 313 5.04 -9.74 6.14
CA PHE A 313 6.14 -10.70 5.99
C PHE A 313 5.68 -12.14 6.28
N GLY A 314 4.80 -12.36 7.26
CA GLY A 314 4.19 -13.64 7.52
C GLY A 314 3.32 -14.14 6.36
N LEU A 315 2.56 -13.26 5.73
CA LEU A 315 1.76 -13.58 4.54
C LEU A 315 2.64 -13.94 3.33
N PHE A 316 3.76 -13.23 3.13
CA PHE A 316 4.77 -13.59 2.13
C PHE A 316 5.32 -15.00 2.37
N ALA A 317 5.62 -15.33 3.62
CA ALA A 317 6.19 -16.62 3.98
C ALA A 317 5.20 -17.79 3.82
N SER A 318 3.89 -17.54 3.99
CA SER A 318 2.87 -18.59 4.01
C SER A 318 2.31 -18.94 2.64
N ALA A 319 2.68 -18.25 1.58
CA ALA A 319 2.08 -18.38 0.23
C ALA A 319 0.53 -18.28 0.23
N ALA A 320 -0.06 -17.76 1.31
CA ALA A 320 -1.51 -17.69 1.50
C ALA A 320 -2.21 -16.74 0.50
N LEU A 321 -1.45 -15.85 -0.13
CA LEU A 321 -1.94 -14.92 -1.16
C LEU A 321 -1.56 -15.35 -2.58
N ASN A 322 -1.10 -16.59 -2.78
CA ASN A 322 -0.79 -17.08 -4.12
C ASN A 322 -2.09 -17.39 -4.87
N PHE A 323 -2.36 -16.58 -5.86
CA PHE A 323 -3.41 -16.85 -6.83
C PHE A 323 -2.90 -17.93 -7.79
N THR A 324 -3.65 -19.00 -7.96
CA THR A 324 -3.37 -20.07 -8.93
C THR A 324 -4.47 -20.08 -9.98
N ILE A 325 -4.07 -20.09 -11.24
CA ILE A 325 -4.99 -20.26 -12.37
C ILE A 325 -4.49 -21.49 -13.13
N ASP A 326 -5.37 -22.47 -13.32
CA ASP A 326 -5.09 -23.64 -14.17
C ASP A 326 -5.10 -23.20 -15.65
N SER A 327 -4.01 -22.62 -16.11
CA SER A 327 -3.80 -22.31 -17.50
C SER A 327 -2.55 -23.01 -18.01
N ALA A 328 -2.64 -23.61 -19.19
CA ALA A 328 -1.50 -24.23 -19.85
C ALA A 328 -0.52 -23.19 -20.42
N ASP A 329 -0.94 -21.92 -20.53
CA ASP A 329 -0.13 -20.85 -21.10
C ASP A 329 0.92 -20.35 -20.10
N ILE A 330 2.20 -20.55 -20.41
CA ILE A 330 3.36 -20.08 -19.64
C ILE A 330 3.30 -18.56 -19.43
N THR A 331 2.82 -17.80 -20.43
CA THR A 331 2.69 -16.34 -20.36
C THR A 331 1.76 -15.89 -19.23
N VAL A 332 0.64 -16.58 -19.03
CA VAL A 332 -0.34 -16.33 -17.97
C VAL A 332 0.26 -16.70 -16.60
N GLN A 333 0.96 -17.82 -16.52
CA GLN A 333 1.64 -18.24 -15.29
C GLN A 333 2.72 -17.25 -14.87
N MET A 334 3.52 -16.73 -15.81
CA MET A 334 4.53 -15.69 -15.53
C MET A 334 3.90 -14.39 -15.03
N MET A 335 2.83 -13.92 -15.68
CA MET A 335 2.12 -12.72 -15.24
C MET A 335 1.54 -12.90 -13.84
N LEU A 336 0.98 -14.07 -13.55
CA LEU A 336 0.44 -14.40 -12.24
C LEU A 336 1.52 -14.47 -11.15
N ALA A 337 2.68 -15.02 -11.46
CA ALA A 337 3.79 -15.10 -10.53
C ALA A 337 4.34 -13.71 -10.16
N ILE A 338 4.46 -12.79 -11.14
CA ILE A 338 4.83 -11.39 -10.88
C ILE A 338 3.76 -10.69 -10.04
N PHE A 339 2.48 -10.93 -10.34
CA PHE A 339 1.36 -10.39 -9.57
C PHE A 339 1.38 -10.88 -8.11
N ASN A 340 1.57 -12.19 -7.89
CA ASN A 340 1.68 -12.79 -6.56
C ASN A 340 2.85 -12.20 -5.76
N LEU A 341 3.94 -11.85 -6.42
CA LEU A 341 5.09 -11.21 -5.80
C LEU A 341 4.77 -9.76 -5.36
N CYS A 342 4.00 -9.01 -6.13
CA CYS A 342 3.67 -7.60 -5.85
C CYS A 342 2.54 -7.44 -4.83
N MET A 343 1.58 -8.37 -4.79
CA MET A 343 0.35 -8.27 -3.96
C MET A 343 0.60 -8.06 -2.47
N PRO A 344 1.49 -8.81 -1.80
CA PRO A 344 1.73 -8.60 -0.38
C PRO A 344 2.29 -7.22 -0.06
N MET A 345 3.11 -6.65 -0.96
CA MET A 345 3.68 -5.31 -0.77
C MET A 345 2.61 -4.21 -0.85
N VAL A 346 1.69 -4.34 -1.81
CA VAL A 346 0.53 -3.45 -1.94
C VAL A 346 -0.39 -3.59 -0.72
N ALA A 347 -0.64 -4.82 -0.28
CA ALA A 347 -1.44 -5.09 0.92
C ALA A 347 -0.80 -4.47 2.17
N THR A 348 0.53 -4.58 2.32
CA THR A 348 1.26 -3.92 3.42
C THR A 348 1.07 -2.42 3.40
N ALA A 349 1.26 -1.78 2.26
CA ALA A 349 1.09 -0.33 2.12
C ALA A 349 -0.33 0.11 2.47
N ALA A 350 -1.34 -0.64 2.01
CA ALA A 350 -2.75 -0.39 2.34
C ALA A 350 -3.04 -0.54 3.84
N CYS A 351 -2.52 -1.59 4.49
CA CYS A 351 -2.67 -1.80 5.94
C CYS A 351 -1.99 -0.70 6.74
N VAL A 352 -0.76 -0.33 6.38
CA VAL A 352 -0.02 0.76 7.06
C VAL A 352 -0.74 2.10 6.90
N LYS A 353 -1.27 2.38 5.72
CA LYS A 353 -2.07 3.60 5.48
C LYS A 353 -3.38 3.63 6.27
N GLY A 354 -3.98 2.47 6.50
CA GLY A 354 -5.20 2.30 7.30
C GLY A 354 -4.98 2.29 8.81
N ALA A 355 -3.73 2.21 9.30
CA ALA A 355 -3.40 2.06 10.72
C ALA A 355 -4.00 3.15 11.62
N ASP A 356 -3.98 4.42 11.17
CA ASP A 356 -4.60 5.56 11.88
C ASP A 356 -6.11 5.32 12.12
N GLY A 357 -6.84 4.86 11.10
CA GLY A 357 -8.27 4.57 11.19
C GLY A 357 -8.58 3.46 12.19
N VAL A 358 -7.79 2.39 12.17
CA VAL A 358 -7.96 1.25 13.09
C VAL A 358 -7.79 1.72 14.54
N VAL A 359 -6.71 2.44 14.85
CA VAL A 359 -6.44 2.90 16.22
C VAL A 359 -7.52 3.87 16.70
N ARG A 360 -7.95 4.82 15.85
CA ARG A 360 -9.01 5.77 16.19
C ARG A 360 -10.33 5.07 16.47
N SER A 361 -10.70 4.10 15.65
CA SER A 361 -11.93 3.30 15.87
C SER A 361 -11.87 2.53 17.19
N CYS A 362 -10.72 1.91 17.52
CA CYS A 362 -10.54 1.19 18.78
C CYS A 362 -10.64 2.10 20.02
N LEU A 363 -10.22 3.36 19.90
CA LEU A 363 -10.28 4.35 21.01
C LEU A 363 -11.59 5.15 21.03
N GLY A 364 -12.54 4.85 20.16
CA GLY A 364 -13.82 5.55 20.07
C GLY A 364 -13.67 7.02 19.66
N LEU A 365 -12.78 7.30 18.71
CA LEU A 365 -12.50 8.62 18.14
C LEU A 365 -13.07 8.77 16.71
N GLY A 366 -13.86 7.78 16.25
CA GLY A 366 -14.52 7.78 14.95
C GLY A 366 -15.80 8.58 14.90
#